data_6cb0051c5e0d184ebd1b17c8939672b7
#
_entry.id   6cb0051c5e0d184ebd1b17c8939672b7
#
_cell.length_a   1.000
_cell.length_b   1.000
_cell.length_c   1.000
_cell.angle_alpha   90.00
_cell.angle_beta   90.00
_cell.angle_gamma   90.00
#
_symmetry.space_group_name_H-M   'P 1'
#
loop_
_entity.id
_entity.type
_entity.pdbx_description
1 polymer ?
#
loop_
_entity_poly.entity_id
_entity_poly.type
_entity_poly.pdbx_seq_one_letter_code
_entity_poly.pdbx_strand_id
1 'polypeptide(L)'
;MNIVLIGYRGTGKSAVGRRLAARLGRTLLSTDAEIVRRAHRTIPEIVAQDGWEYFRDLESTICRELAARDQLVIDTGGGAILRMQNVEALKENGTLFWLTASVETIVKRIGGDTQRPSLTGAKSFVDEIQDLLRERTPKYQAAADHVITTDDRSLDQLVETVLTLV
;
A
#
# COMPACT_ATOMS: atom_id res chain seq x y z
N MET A 1 -16.21 -9.39 3.57
CA MET A 1 -14.81 -9.41 3.10
C MET A 1 -14.26 -8.00 2.93
N ASN A 2 -13.00 -7.83 3.21
CA ASN A 2 -12.29 -6.57 3.05
C ASN A 2 -11.86 -6.34 1.60
N ILE A 3 -11.72 -5.09 1.21
CA ILE A 3 -11.05 -4.68 -0.03
C ILE A 3 -9.66 -4.20 0.37
N VAL A 4 -8.62 -4.87 -0.12
CA VAL A 4 -7.24 -4.56 0.23
C VAL A 4 -6.52 -3.98 -0.98
N LEU A 5 -5.99 -2.77 -0.84
CA LEU A 5 -5.25 -2.09 -1.90
C LEU A 5 -3.75 -2.27 -1.65
N ILE A 6 -3.06 -2.89 -2.58
CA ILE A 6 -1.60 -3.11 -2.55
C ILE A 6 -0.95 -2.41 -3.74
N GLY A 7 0.33 -2.13 -3.63
CA GLY A 7 1.09 -1.47 -4.68
C GLY A 7 2.12 -0.50 -4.10
N TYR A 8 3.04 -0.06 -4.96
CA TYR A 8 4.07 0.89 -4.60
C TYR A 8 3.45 2.24 -4.20
N ARG A 9 4.12 3.04 -3.38
CA ARG A 9 3.67 4.40 -3.07
C ARG A 9 3.52 5.21 -4.36
N GLY A 10 2.57 6.12 -4.39
CA GLY A 10 2.31 6.94 -5.58
C GLY A 10 1.46 6.27 -6.66
N THR A 11 0.93 5.07 -6.44
CA THR A 11 0.04 4.40 -7.41
C THR A 11 -1.43 4.76 -7.25
N GLY A 12 -1.78 5.56 -6.22
CA GLY A 12 -3.14 6.06 -6.05
C GLY A 12 -4.01 5.29 -5.04
N LYS A 13 -3.42 4.41 -4.24
CA LYS A 13 -4.15 3.61 -3.25
C LYS A 13 -5.02 4.44 -2.32
N SER A 14 -4.47 5.51 -1.75
CA SER A 14 -5.20 6.34 -0.78
C SER A 14 -6.39 7.05 -1.41
N ALA A 15 -6.25 7.59 -2.61
CA ALA A 15 -7.33 8.26 -3.31
C ALA A 15 -8.43 7.28 -3.71
N VAL A 16 -8.05 6.14 -4.27
CA VAL A 16 -8.99 5.06 -4.63
C VAL A 16 -9.69 4.54 -3.38
N GLY A 17 -8.92 4.31 -2.32
CA GLY A 17 -9.47 3.81 -1.05
C GLY A 17 -10.52 4.72 -0.43
N ARG A 18 -10.26 6.03 -0.41
CA ARG A 18 -11.24 7.01 0.09
C ARG A 18 -12.54 6.97 -0.70
N ARG A 19 -12.45 6.93 -2.02
CA ARG A 19 -13.62 6.93 -2.89
C ARG A 19 -14.41 5.61 -2.76
N LEU A 20 -13.71 4.48 -2.69
CA LEU A 20 -14.35 3.17 -2.47
C LEU A 20 -15.07 3.11 -1.14
N ALA A 21 -14.41 3.55 -0.08
CA ALA A 21 -15.00 3.56 1.26
C ALA A 21 -16.28 4.40 1.30
N ALA A 22 -16.25 5.59 0.69
CA ALA A 22 -17.44 6.46 0.60
C ALA A 22 -18.58 5.81 -0.21
N ARG A 23 -18.24 5.18 -1.36
CA ARG A 23 -19.24 4.54 -2.23
C ARG A 23 -19.88 3.32 -1.59
N LEU A 24 -19.16 2.59 -0.77
CA LEU A 24 -19.61 1.35 -0.15
C LEU A 24 -20.11 1.51 1.29
N GLY A 25 -19.99 2.72 1.86
CA GLY A 25 -20.31 2.95 3.27
C GLY A 25 -19.39 2.17 4.21
N ARG A 26 -18.14 1.93 3.80
CA ARG A 26 -17.14 1.17 4.57
C ARG A 26 -16.13 2.10 5.23
N THR A 27 -15.46 1.61 6.26
CA THR A 27 -14.35 2.34 6.89
C THR A 27 -13.07 2.11 6.11
N LEU A 28 -12.36 3.21 5.78
CA LEU A 28 -11.00 3.15 5.25
C LEU A 28 -10.00 3.14 6.39
N LEU A 29 -9.06 2.21 6.38
CA LEU A 29 -7.93 2.18 7.30
C LEU A 29 -6.63 2.02 6.51
N SER A 30 -5.65 2.88 6.84
CA SER A 30 -4.30 2.81 6.29
C SER A 30 -3.38 2.14 7.28
N THR A 31 -2.62 1.13 6.83
CA THR A 31 -1.63 0.46 7.70
C THR A 31 -0.56 1.43 8.18
N ASP A 32 -0.07 2.31 7.31
CA ASP A 32 0.92 3.33 7.67
C ASP A 32 0.36 4.32 8.69
N ALA A 33 -0.87 4.79 8.51
CA ALA A 33 -1.51 5.71 9.45
C ALA A 33 -1.75 5.06 10.81
N GLU A 34 -2.12 3.79 10.85
CA GLU A 34 -2.28 3.05 12.10
C GLU A 34 -0.97 2.87 12.85
N ILE A 35 0.13 2.62 12.14
CA ILE A 35 1.46 2.54 12.73
C ILE A 35 1.83 3.87 13.39
N VAL A 36 1.68 4.98 12.66
CA VAL A 36 1.99 6.33 13.17
C VAL A 36 1.12 6.66 14.40
N ARG A 37 -0.15 6.35 14.34
CA ARG A 37 -1.08 6.59 15.46
C ARG A 37 -0.66 5.84 16.72
N ARG A 38 -0.25 4.57 16.61
CA ARG A 38 0.15 3.75 17.75
C ARG A 38 1.52 4.08 18.30
N ALA A 39 2.47 4.35 17.39
CA ALA A 39 3.84 4.65 17.78
C ALA A 39 4.03 6.08 18.30
N HIS A 40 3.09 6.97 18.05
CA HIS A 40 3.20 8.41 18.31
C HIS A 40 4.46 9.03 17.70
N ARG A 41 4.90 8.49 16.55
CA ARG A 41 6.07 8.91 15.80
C ARG A 41 5.78 8.78 14.31
N THR A 42 6.47 9.58 13.50
CA THR A 42 6.42 9.42 12.04
C THR A 42 7.19 8.16 11.62
N ILE A 43 6.93 7.66 10.40
CA ILE A 43 7.67 6.51 9.86
C ILE A 43 9.17 6.80 9.78
N PRO A 44 9.63 7.97 9.27
CA PRO A 44 11.06 8.31 9.32
C PRO A 44 11.66 8.25 10.72
N GLU A 45 10.95 8.74 11.73
CA GLU A 45 11.41 8.69 13.12
C GLU A 45 11.53 7.25 13.63
N ILE A 46 10.53 6.40 13.33
CA ILE A 46 10.57 4.99 13.71
C ILE A 46 11.78 4.30 13.09
N VAL A 47 11.99 4.48 11.80
CA VAL A 47 13.10 3.84 11.08
C VAL A 47 14.45 4.35 11.56
N ALA A 48 14.58 5.66 11.80
CA ALA A 48 15.83 6.26 12.30
C ALA A 48 16.19 5.79 13.70
N GLN A 49 15.20 5.61 14.58
CA GLN A 49 15.42 5.24 15.99
C GLN A 49 15.50 3.72 16.20
N ASP A 50 14.66 2.95 15.52
CA ASP A 50 14.50 1.51 15.79
C ASP A 50 14.77 0.63 14.57
N GLY A 51 14.92 1.19 13.37
CA GLY A 51 15.24 0.47 12.14
C GLY A 51 14.03 -0.07 11.37
N TRP A 52 14.31 -0.54 10.16
CA TRP A 52 13.28 -1.08 9.25
C TRP A 52 12.64 -2.37 9.78
N GLU A 53 13.40 -3.23 10.44
CA GLU A 53 12.89 -4.50 10.99
C GLU A 53 11.81 -4.24 12.02
N TYR A 54 12.03 -3.30 12.91
CA TYR A 54 11.04 -2.88 13.90
C TYR A 54 9.77 -2.33 13.23
N PHE A 55 9.93 -1.49 12.21
CA PHE A 55 8.81 -0.97 11.43
C PHE A 55 8.01 -2.11 10.78
N ARG A 56 8.71 -3.09 10.18
CA ARG A 56 8.06 -4.26 9.56
C ARG A 56 7.30 -5.11 10.57
N ASP A 57 7.79 -5.22 11.79
CA ASP A 57 7.09 -5.93 12.86
C ASP A 57 5.80 -5.23 13.25
N LEU A 58 5.81 -3.90 13.37
CA LEU A 58 4.61 -3.11 13.60
C LEU A 58 3.61 -3.27 12.44
N GLU A 59 4.10 -3.20 11.23
CA GLU A 59 3.27 -3.38 10.02
C GLU A 59 2.59 -4.75 10.00
N SER A 60 3.32 -5.82 10.34
CA SER A 60 2.77 -7.18 10.41
C SER A 60 1.68 -7.29 11.48
N THR A 61 1.87 -6.68 12.64
CA THR A 61 0.86 -6.65 13.69
C THR A 61 -0.41 -5.96 13.21
N ILE A 62 -0.27 -4.80 12.57
CA ILE A 62 -1.39 -4.04 12.04
C ILE A 62 -2.13 -4.83 10.95
N CYS A 63 -1.40 -5.42 9.99
CA CYS A 63 -2.01 -6.22 8.92
C CYS A 63 -2.87 -7.35 9.49
N ARG A 64 -2.37 -8.07 10.47
CA ARG A 64 -3.11 -9.16 11.12
C ARG A 64 -4.36 -8.67 11.83
N GLU A 65 -4.27 -7.56 12.55
CA GLU A 65 -5.41 -7.00 13.27
C GLU A 65 -6.49 -6.45 12.34
N LEU A 66 -6.10 -5.77 11.27
CA LEU A 66 -7.06 -5.26 10.27
C LEU A 66 -7.71 -6.41 9.50
N ALA A 67 -6.95 -7.46 9.18
CA ALA A 67 -7.46 -8.64 8.49
C ALA A 67 -8.52 -9.39 9.30
N ALA A 68 -8.43 -9.35 10.63
CA ALA A 68 -9.41 -9.96 11.51
C ALA A 68 -10.76 -9.21 11.57
N ARG A 69 -10.81 -8.00 11.04
CA ARG A 69 -12.04 -7.20 10.94
C ARG A 69 -12.72 -7.43 9.60
N ASP A 70 -13.94 -6.98 9.45
CA ASP A 70 -14.71 -7.16 8.21
C ASP A 70 -15.23 -5.82 7.66
N GLN A 71 -15.58 -5.83 6.39
CA GLN A 71 -16.17 -4.69 5.69
C GLN A 71 -15.28 -3.43 5.68
N LEU A 72 -13.97 -3.63 5.66
CA LEU A 72 -13.00 -2.53 5.55
C LEU A 72 -12.55 -2.32 4.11
N VAL A 73 -12.10 -1.09 3.83
CA VAL A 73 -11.15 -0.80 2.75
C VAL A 73 -9.80 -0.58 3.42
N ILE A 74 -8.81 -1.41 3.08
CA ILE A 74 -7.47 -1.37 3.68
C ILE A 74 -6.48 -0.82 2.66
N ASP A 75 -5.88 0.32 2.96
CA ASP A 75 -4.78 0.92 2.19
C ASP A 75 -3.47 0.48 2.82
N THR A 76 -2.75 -0.45 2.18
CA THR A 76 -1.51 -0.98 2.72
C THR A 76 -0.31 -0.11 2.36
N GLY A 77 0.72 -0.10 3.23
CA GLY A 77 2.03 0.43 2.88
C GLY A 77 2.65 -0.38 1.74
N GLY A 78 3.51 0.27 0.94
CA GLY A 78 4.09 -0.34 -0.26
C GLY A 78 4.89 -1.61 -0.01
N GLY A 79 5.44 -1.78 1.18
CA GLY A 79 6.21 -2.96 1.57
C GLY A 79 5.45 -3.99 2.39
N ALA A 80 4.15 -3.84 2.58
CA ALA A 80 3.36 -4.79 3.37
C ALA A 80 3.41 -6.22 2.80
N ILE A 81 3.53 -6.36 1.48
CA ILE A 81 3.59 -7.66 0.80
C ILE A 81 4.96 -8.33 0.88
N LEU A 82 5.97 -7.69 1.47
CA LEU A 82 7.30 -8.28 1.57
C LEU A 82 7.34 -9.49 2.50
N ARG A 83 6.45 -9.54 3.49
CA ARG A 83 6.30 -10.70 4.39
C ARG A 83 5.09 -11.53 3.98
N MET A 84 5.32 -12.80 3.69
CA MET A 84 4.25 -13.71 3.29
C MET A 84 3.14 -13.81 4.33
N GLN A 85 3.48 -13.75 5.63
CA GLN A 85 2.49 -13.78 6.70
C GLN A 85 1.47 -12.64 6.61
N ASN A 86 1.88 -11.47 6.12
CA ASN A 86 0.96 -10.35 5.92
C ASN A 86 -0.01 -10.63 4.78
N VAL A 87 0.51 -11.17 3.68
CA VAL A 87 -0.30 -11.55 2.51
C VAL A 87 -1.33 -12.61 2.89
N GLU A 88 -0.90 -13.64 3.58
CA GLU A 88 -1.79 -14.73 4.04
C GLU A 88 -2.91 -14.18 4.92
N ALA A 89 -2.57 -13.39 5.94
CA ALA A 89 -3.56 -12.80 6.83
C ALA A 89 -4.57 -11.91 6.07
N LEU A 90 -4.09 -11.06 5.18
CA LEU A 90 -4.96 -10.15 4.41
C LEU A 90 -5.89 -10.92 3.45
N LYS A 91 -5.44 -12.06 2.93
CA LYS A 91 -6.25 -12.92 2.03
C LYS A 91 -7.31 -13.74 2.74
N GLU A 92 -7.16 -14.02 4.02
CA GLU A 92 -8.14 -14.83 4.77
C GLU A 92 -9.55 -14.23 4.70
N ASN A 93 -9.66 -12.91 4.77
CA ASN A 93 -10.94 -12.19 4.70
C ASN A 93 -10.88 -10.97 3.80
N GLY A 94 -10.13 -11.04 2.70
CA GLY A 94 -9.95 -9.90 1.82
C GLY A 94 -9.63 -10.28 0.39
N THR A 95 -9.99 -9.39 -0.53
CA THR A 95 -9.60 -9.45 -1.94
C THR A 95 -8.52 -8.40 -2.16
N LEU A 96 -7.38 -8.80 -2.70
CA LEU A 96 -6.21 -7.94 -2.90
C LEU A 96 -6.20 -7.38 -4.32
N PHE A 97 -6.27 -6.06 -4.41
CA PHE A 97 -6.19 -5.30 -5.66
C PHE A 97 -4.83 -4.61 -5.75
N TRP A 98 -4.04 -5.00 -6.73
CA TRP A 98 -2.75 -4.36 -6.98
C TRP A 98 -2.94 -3.21 -7.95
N LEU A 99 -2.71 -1.98 -7.46
CA LEU A 99 -2.69 -0.78 -8.28
C LEU A 99 -1.28 -0.57 -8.83
N THR A 100 -1.15 -0.56 -10.15
CA THR A 100 0.13 -0.37 -10.84
C THR A 100 0.19 1.00 -11.49
N ALA A 101 1.41 1.52 -11.64
CA ALA A 101 1.68 2.73 -12.43
C ALA A 101 3.09 2.62 -13.01
N SER A 102 3.36 3.35 -14.09
CA SER A 102 4.71 3.46 -14.65
C SER A 102 5.64 4.19 -13.66
N VAL A 103 6.94 3.95 -13.78
CA VAL A 103 7.95 4.67 -12.99
C VAL A 103 7.77 6.19 -13.17
N GLU A 104 7.55 6.63 -14.40
CA GLU A 104 7.35 8.05 -14.71
C GLU A 104 6.16 8.65 -13.95
N THR A 105 5.04 7.96 -13.93
CA THR A 105 3.85 8.38 -13.19
C THR A 105 4.11 8.43 -11.68
N ILE A 106 4.76 7.41 -11.14
CA ILE A 106 5.11 7.35 -9.71
C ILE A 106 6.03 8.50 -9.33
N VAL A 107 7.09 8.74 -10.09
CA VAL A 107 8.02 9.86 -9.85
C VAL A 107 7.27 11.18 -9.82
N LYS A 108 6.38 11.40 -10.76
CA LYS A 108 5.59 12.62 -10.86
C LYS A 108 4.68 12.82 -9.64
N ARG A 109 4.06 11.74 -9.14
CA ARG A 109 3.13 11.80 -8.01
C ARG A 109 3.80 11.99 -6.67
N ILE A 110 5.00 11.40 -6.45
CA ILE A 110 5.67 11.40 -5.14
C ILE A 110 6.90 12.31 -5.05
N GLY A 111 7.22 13.06 -6.10
CA GLY A 111 8.45 13.88 -6.17
C GLY A 111 8.65 14.87 -5.03
N GLY A 112 7.60 15.26 -4.32
CA GLY A 112 7.66 16.14 -3.15
C GLY A 112 7.45 15.47 -1.81
N ASP A 113 7.33 14.13 -1.77
CA ASP A 113 7.04 13.39 -0.55
C ASP A 113 8.29 13.25 0.33
N THR A 114 8.25 13.83 1.55
CA THR A 114 9.33 13.76 2.54
C THR A 114 9.00 12.83 3.72
N GLN A 115 7.83 12.19 3.73
CA GLN A 115 7.35 11.36 4.85
C GLN A 115 7.82 9.91 4.76
N ARG A 116 8.58 9.54 3.74
CA ARG A 116 9.18 8.21 3.57
C ARG A 116 10.69 8.35 3.50
N PRO A 117 11.45 7.65 4.36
CA PRO A 117 12.90 7.62 4.23
C PRO A 117 13.32 6.81 3.00
N SER A 118 14.52 7.13 2.47
CA SER A 118 15.13 6.32 1.42
C SER A 118 15.45 4.92 1.95
N LEU A 119 15.14 3.90 1.15
CA LEU A 119 15.42 2.51 1.50
C LEU A 119 16.86 2.12 1.20
N THR A 120 17.49 2.75 0.23
CA THR A 120 18.85 2.41 -0.21
C THR A 120 19.90 3.43 0.24
N GLY A 121 19.51 4.68 0.45
CA GLY A 121 20.37 5.76 0.94
C GLY A 121 21.44 6.27 -0.03
N ALA A 122 21.76 5.54 -1.09
CA ALA A 122 22.92 5.81 -1.95
C ALA A 122 22.59 6.09 -3.40
N LYS A 123 21.35 5.87 -3.85
CA LYS A 123 20.95 6.01 -5.25
C LYS A 123 20.10 7.24 -5.47
N SER A 124 20.02 7.72 -6.73
CA SER A 124 19.08 8.76 -7.09
C SER A 124 17.65 8.31 -6.82
N PHE A 125 16.76 9.25 -6.62
CA PHE A 125 15.35 9.02 -6.35
C PHE A 125 14.68 8.12 -7.42
N VAL A 126 14.95 8.42 -8.71
CA VAL A 126 14.39 7.63 -9.82
C VAL A 126 14.97 6.21 -9.86
N ASP A 127 16.29 6.07 -9.69
CA ASP A 127 16.94 4.78 -9.69
C ASP A 127 16.45 3.90 -8.53
N GLU A 128 16.24 4.48 -7.36
CA GLU A 128 15.67 3.77 -6.21
C GLU A 128 14.28 3.24 -6.51
N ILE A 129 13.41 4.05 -7.12
CA ILE A 129 12.07 3.63 -7.53
C ILE A 129 12.15 2.47 -8.53
N GLN A 130 12.97 2.58 -9.56
CA GLN A 130 13.14 1.53 -10.57
C GLN A 130 13.59 0.21 -9.95
N ASP A 131 14.58 0.25 -9.07
CA ASP A 131 15.13 -0.94 -8.43
C ASP A 131 14.11 -1.59 -7.51
N LEU A 132 13.42 -0.81 -6.69
CA LEU A 132 12.39 -1.32 -5.78
C LEU A 132 11.19 -1.90 -6.53
N LEU A 133 10.76 -1.28 -7.62
CA LEU A 133 9.69 -1.83 -8.45
C LEU A 133 10.10 -3.14 -9.09
N ARG A 134 11.34 -3.25 -9.60
CA ARG A 134 11.85 -4.48 -10.19
C ARG A 134 11.87 -5.61 -9.16
N GLU A 135 12.27 -5.31 -7.93
CA GLU A 135 12.31 -6.28 -6.84
C GLU A 135 10.91 -6.68 -6.36
N ARG A 136 10.00 -5.70 -6.24
CA ARG A 136 8.68 -5.89 -5.63
C ARG A 136 7.61 -6.36 -6.60
N THR A 137 7.71 -6.04 -7.88
CA THR A 137 6.70 -6.42 -8.89
C THR A 137 6.33 -7.90 -8.86
N PRO A 138 7.27 -8.86 -8.82
CA PRO A 138 6.92 -10.27 -8.72
C PRO A 138 6.13 -10.59 -7.43
N LYS A 139 6.44 -9.91 -6.35
CA LYS A 139 5.76 -10.11 -5.06
C LYS A 139 4.35 -9.54 -5.06
N TYR A 140 4.15 -8.36 -5.65
CA TYR A 140 2.80 -7.81 -5.84
C TYR A 140 1.96 -8.72 -6.72
N GLN A 141 2.52 -9.20 -7.81
CA GLN A 141 1.82 -10.07 -8.75
C GLN A 141 1.41 -11.39 -8.08
N ALA A 142 2.28 -11.98 -7.27
CA ALA A 142 1.99 -13.21 -6.53
C ALA A 142 0.91 -13.00 -5.46
N ALA A 143 0.85 -11.83 -4.85
CA ALA A 143 -0.11 -11.50 -3.80
C ALA A 143 -1.49 -11.11 -4.36
N ALA A 144 -1.54 -10.49 -5.53
CA ALA A 144 -2.76 -9.88 -6.07
C ALA A 144 -3.80 -10.91 -6.51
N ASP A 145 -5.05 -10.62 -6.22
CA ASP A 145 -6.19 -11.29 -6.84
C ASP A 145 -6.58 -10.59 -8.15
N HIS A 146 -6.44 -9.26 -8.18
CA HIS A 146 -6.71 -8.44 -9.36
C HIS A 146 -5.61 -7.39 -9.55
N VAL A 147 -5.29 -7.09 -10.80
CA VAL A 147 -4.30 -6.08 -11.18
C VAL A 147 -5.01 -4.94 -11.92
N ILE A 148 -4.78 -3.71 -11.46
CA ILE A 148 -5.40 -2.52 -12.03
C ILE A 148 -4.32 -1.51 -12.40
N THR A 149 -4.17 -1.23 -13.70
CA THR A 149 -3.27 -0.19 -14.20
C THR A 149 -3.91 1.17 -14.00
N THR A 150 -3.19 2.09 -13.36
CA THR A 150 -3.72 3.41 -13.04
C THR A 150 -3.32 4.50 -14.03
N ASP A 151 -2.34 4.24 -14.91
CA ASP A 151 -1.92 5.21 -15.92
C ASP A 151 -3.08 5.59 -16.84
N ASP A 152 -3.18 6.87 -17.16
CA ASP A 152 -4.18 7.42 -18.11
C ASP A 152 -5.64 7.10 -17.77
N ARG A 153 -5.93 6.83 -16.51
CA ARG A 153 -7.28 6.55 -16.02
C ARG A 153 -7.70 7.53 -14.94
N SER A 154 -8.93 7.95 -14.96
CA SER A 154 -9.50 8.81 -13.93
C SER A 154 -9.73 8.01 -12.63
N LEU A 155 -9.80 8.72 -11.52
CA LEU A 155 -10.14 8.13 -10.22
C LEU A 155 -11.47 7.37 -10.29
N ASP A 156 -12.48 7.96 -10.93
CA ASP A 156 -13.79 7.32 -11.06
C ASP A 156 -13.72 6.03 -11.88
N GLN A 157 -12.95 6.01 -12.98
CA GLN A 157 -12.74 4.79 -13.75
C GLN A 157 -12.09 3.68 -12.94
N LEU A 158 -11.09 4.02 -12.12
CA LEU A 158 -10.42 3.05 -11.25
C LEU A 158 -11.39 2.47 -10.21
N VAL A 159 -12.17 3.34 -9.58
CA VAL A 159 -13.15 2.94 -8.58
C VAL A 159 -14.22 2.04 -9.18
N GLU A 160 -14.77 2.41 -10.34
CA GLU A 160 -15.76 1.56 -11.02
C GLU A 160 -15.18 0.19 -11.38
N THR A 161 -13.92 0.13 -11.82
CA THR A 161 -13.26 -1.15 -12.11
C THR A 161 -13.22 -2.04 -10.85
N VAL A 162 -12.81 -1.48 -9.72
CA VAL A 162 -12.79 -2.25 -8.45
C VAL A 162 -14.21 -2.71 -8.09
N LEU A 163 -15.20 -1.83 -8.19
CA LEU A 163 -16.58 -2.14 -7.83
C LEU A 163 -17.20 -3.26 -8.68
N THR A 164 -16.74 -3.45 -9.92
CA THR A 164 -17.21 -4.56 -10.75
C THR A 164 -16.60 -5.91 -10.36
N LEU A 165 -15.56 -5.91 -9.53
CA LEU A 165 -14.79 -7.09 -9.16
C LEU A 165 -15.03 -7.56 -7.71
N VAL A 166 -15.82 -6.82 -6.95
CA VAL A 166 -16.16 -7.14 -5.56
C VAL A 166 -17.57 -7.69 -5.39
#